data_e5a5873c2815d6eaa63dd61ef723c579
#
_entry.id   e5a5873c2815d6eaa63dd61ef723c579
#
_cell.length_a   1.000
_cell.length_b   1.000
_cell.length_c   1.000
_cell.angle_alpha   90.00
_cell.angle_beta   90.00
_cell.angle_gamma   90.00
#
_symmetry.space_group_name_H-M   'P 1'
#
loop_
_entity.id
_entity.type
_entity.pdbx_description
1 polymer ?
#
loop_
_entity_poly.entity_id
_entity_poly.type
_entity_poly.pdbx_seq_one_letter_code
_entity_poly.pdbx_strand_id
1 'polypeptide(L)'
;AEHEEFGLSNDEICIKQDLMRGGAIYYISRATETRNLVNIHDEGRYIQQAYYAGRDLNRQKDGQSPMWSPWPWNPIQVGDYACNRAQILDYKKTGNSLYIKCVPMLWDMADCPAEAVMEQWTTLKGNVIKVRNKLVCQRTDSIYGEGVKRDQEIPAVYLISALKNLYSYFGSAPFTNASVRQTEVKQLILNDPEHFWGAYDDASECWMAFVDDSLWGVGVYTPSATRFLAGRY
;
A
#
# COMPACT_ATOMS: atom_id res chain seq x y z
N ALA A 1 -13.96 8.04 -13.22
CA ALA A 1 -14.60 7.79 -11.93
C ALA A 1 -14.40 9.01 -11.04
N GLU A 2 -15.45 9.46 -10.41
CA GLU A 2 -15.37 10.59 -9.48
C GLU A 2 -14.67 10.14 -8.19
N HIS A 3 -13.82 11.03 -7.66
CA HIS A 3 -13.20 10.89 -6.35
C HIS A 3 -13.91 11.82 -5.37
N GLU A 4 -14.13 11.36 -4.16
CA GLU A 4 -14.47 12.25 -3.05
C GLU A 4 -13.19 12.66 -2.35
N GLU A 5 -12.70 13.85 -2.69
CA GLU A 5 -11.38 14.32 -2.34
C GLU A 5 -11.27 14.69 -0.86
N PHE A 6 -10.24 14.16 -0.21
CA PHE A 6 -9.90 14.42 1.18
C PHE A 6 -8.37 14.50 1.30
N GLY A 7 -7.83 15.71 1.41
CA GLY A 7 -6.40 15.89 1.21
C GLY A 7 -5.73 16.91 2.13
N LEU A 8 -4.42 16.91 2.04
CA LEU A 8 -3.51 17.85 2.69
C LEU A 8 -2.53 18.41 1.68
N SER A 9 -2.12 19.65 1.88
CA SER A 9 -1.05 20.28 1.11
C SER A 9 -0.24 21.24 1.96
N ASN A 10 1.00 21.44 1.57
CA ASN A 10 1.88 22.48 2.08
C ASN A 10 2.72 23.05 0.94
N ASP A 11 3.78 23.81 1.25
CA ASP A 11 4.64 24.42 0.21
C ASP A 11 5.49 23.41 -0.57
N GLU A 12 5.59 22.16 -0.11
CA GLU A 12 6.42 21.13 -0.73
C GLU A 12 5.62 20.11 -1.53
N ILE A 13 4.56 19.55 -0.95
CA ILE A 13 3.78 18.47 -1.58
C ILE A 13 2.28 18.61 -1.34
N CYS A 14 1.53 17.95 -2.22
CA CYS A 14 0.09 17.76 -2.13
C CYS A 14 -0.23 16.27 -2.07
N ILE A 15 -1.10 15.86 -1.15
CA ILE A 15 -1.62 14.49 -1.06
C ILE A 15 -3.13 14.49 -1.04
N LYS A 16 -3.73 13.47 -1.67
CA LYS A 16 -5.19 13.29 -1.69
C LYS A 16 -5.55 11.84 -1.37
N GLN A 17 -6.56 11.69 -0.53
CA GLN A 17 -7.19 10.42 -0.19
C GLN A 17 -8.61 10.40 -0.76
N ASP A 18 -9.12 9.23 -1.10
CA ASP A 18 -10.43 9.07 -1.72
C ASP A 18 -11.42 8.46 -0.72
N LEU A 19 -12.34 9.25 -0.23
CA LEU A 19 -13.38 8.78 0.70
C LEU A 19 -14.34 7.76 0.05
N MET A 20 -14.46 7.76 -1.27
CA MET A 20 -15.23 6.74 -1.99
C MET A 20 -14.51 5.39 -2.06
N ARG A 21 -13.23 5.35 -1.69
CA ARG A 21 -12.37 4.15 -1.77
C ARG A 21 -11.60 3.94 -0.48
N GLY A 22 -12.33 3.86 0.63
CA GLY A 22 -11.78 3.58 1.95
C GLY A 22 -10.77 4.60 2.46
N GLY A 23 -10.64 5.74 1.80
CA GLY A 23 -9.66 6.77 2.15
C GLY A 23 -8.23 6.44 1.73
N ALA A 24 -8.01 5.53 0.80
CA ALA A 24 -6.69 5.25 0.26
C ALA A 24 -6.10 6.48 -0.44
N ILE A 25 -4.78 6.59 -0.41
CA ILE A 25 -4.06 7.69 -1.06
C ILE A 25 -3.97 7.41 -2.56
N TYR A 26 -4.55 8.27 -3.37
CA TYR A 26 -4.54 8.13 -4.83
C TYR A 26 -3.73 9.23 -5.54
N TYR A 27 -3.24 10.22 -4.80
CA TYR A 27 -2.53 11.34 -5.39
C TYR A 27 -1.40 11.83 -4.47
N ILE A 28 -0.23 11.95 -5.05
CA ILE A 28 0.93 12.62 -4.45
C ILE A 28 1.60 13.41 -5.56
N SER A 29 1.83 14.71 -5.34
CA SER A 29 2.61 15.55 -6.25
C SER A 29 3.47 16.55 -5.47
N ARG A 30 4.43 17.18 -6.17
CA ARG A 30 5.00 18.45 -5.68
C ARG A 30 3.89 19.49 -5.60
N ALA A 31 4.00 20.44 -4.68
CA ALA A 31 3.03 21.53 -4.55
C ALA A 31 2.95 22.41 -5.81
N THR A 32 4.04 22.51 -6.56
CA THR A 32 4.16 23.32 -7.80
C THR A 32 3.84 22.55 -9.08
N GLU A 33 3.49 21.28 -8.98
CA GLU A 33 3.24 20.39 -10.12
C GLU A 33 1.90 19.68 -9.97
N THR A 34 1.39 19.14 -11.07
CA THR A 34 0.18 18.31 -11.10
C THR A 34 0.48 16.85 -11.48
N ARG A 35 1.76 16.49 -11.60
CA ARG A 35 2.16 15.11 -11.90
C ARG A 35 1.89 14.22 -10.68
N ASN A 36 0.89 13.36 -10.80
CA ASN A 36 0.61 12.36 -9.79
C ASN A 36 1.67 11.25 -9.82
N LEU A 37 2.29 10.96 -8.69
CA LEU A 37 3.30 9.90 -8.55
C LEU A 37 2.67 8.53 -8.27
N VAL A 38 1.40 8.48 -7.87
CA VAL A 38 0.68 7.23 -7.58
C VAL A 38 0.15 6.62 -8.88
N ASN A 39 0.31 5.30 -9.03
CA ASN A 39 -0.31 4.56 -10.11
C ASN A 39 -1.81 4.38 -9.82
N ILE A 40 -2.65 5.04 -10.60
CA ILE A 40 -4.11 4.98 -10.47
C ILE A 40 -4.78 4.21 -11.61
N HIS A 41 -4.03 3.28 -12.23
CA HIS A 41 -4.58 2.45 -13.30
C HIS A 41 -5.82 1.67 -12.86
N ASP A 42 -5.78 1.15 -11.63
CA ASP A 42 -6.94 0.57 -10.95
C ASP A 42 -6.90 0.91 -9.44
N GLU A 43 -8.02 0.69 -8.76
CA GLU A 43 -8.17 1.02 -7.33
C GLU A 43 -7.26 0.20 -6.43
N GLY A 44 -6.94 -1.04 -6.82
CA GLY A 44 -6.04 -1.92 -6.08
C GLY A 44 -4.61 -1.40 -6.00
N ARG A 45 -4.24 -0.45 -6.86
CA ARG A 45 -2.90 0.16 -6.90
C ARG A 45 -2.77 1.45 -6.07
N TYR A 46 -3.83 1.91 -5.44
CA TYR A 46 -3.75 3.05 -4.53
C TYR A 46 -2.87 2.72 -3.32
N ILE A 47 -2.24 3.72 -2.74
CA ILE A 47 -1.47 3.54 -1.51
C ILE A 47 -2.43 3.29 -0.37
N GLN A 48 -2.34 2.12 0.22
CA GLN A 48 -3.33 1.61 1.16
C GLN A 48 -2.78 0.51 2.05
N GLN A 49 -3.51 0.19 3.08
CA GLN A 49 -3.26 -1.00 3.88
C GLN A 49 -4.00 -2.22 3.30
N ALA A 50 -3.27 -3.31 3.17
CA ALA A 50 -3.79 -4.60 2.77
C ALA A 50 -3.13 -5.70 3.62
N TYR A 51 -3.94 -6.59 4.15
CA TYR A 51 -3.47 -7.63 5.06
C TYR A 51 -3.74 -9.00 4.50
N TYR A 52 -2.85 -9.94 4.82
CA TYR A 52 -2.95 -11.34 4.44
C TYR A 52 -2.84 -12.20 5.69
N ALA A 53 -3.83 -13.04 5.96
CA ALA A 53 -3.85 -13.88 7.17
C ALA A 53 -4.41 -15.28 6.90
N GLY A 54 -3.88 -16.24 7.65
CA GLY A 54 -4.28 -17.63 7.55
C GLY A 54 -3.77 -18.35 6.32
N ARG A 55 -4.28 -19.54 6.07
CA ARG A 55 -3.94 -20.38 4.92
C ARG A 55 -4.68 -19.95 3.66
N ASP A 56 -4.16 -20.35 2.51
CA ASP A 56 -4.87 -20.24 1.26
C ASP A 56 -6.11 -21.16 1.28
N LEU A 57 -7.25 -20.61 0.93
CA LEU A 57 -8.54 -21.29 0.97
C LEU A 57 -9.25 -21.13 -0.38
N ASN A 58 -9.70 -22.26 -0.96
CA ASN A 58 -10.57 -22.23 -2.11
C ASN A 58 -12.02 -22.00 -1.64
N ARG A 59 -12.55 -20.85 -1.96
CA ARG A 59 -13.92 -20.42 -1.65
C ARG A 59 -14.73 -20.14 -2.91
N GLN A 60 -14.39 -20.74 -4.05
CA GLN A 60 -15.13 -20.51 -5.29
C GLN A 60 -16.61 -20.86 -5.16
N LYS A 61 -16.94 -21.83 -4.29
CA LYS A 61 -18.35 -22.16 -3.97
C LYS A 61 -19.09 -21.02 -3.25
N ASP A 62 -18.35 -20.13 -2.60
CA ASP A 62 -18.89 -19.00 -1.86
C ASP A 62 -18.78 -17.68 -2.66
N GLY A 63 -18.39 -17.75 -3.93
CA GLY A 63 -18.28 -16.59 -4.81
C GLY A 63 -16.87 -16.00 -4.96
N GLN A 64 -15.83 -16.69 -4.49
CA GLN A 64 -14.44 -16.30 -4.72
C GLN A 64 -14.10 -16.29 -6.20
N SER A 65 -13.40 -15.25 -6.66
CA SER A 65 -12.89 -15.17 -8.02
C SER A 65 -11.89 -16.29 -8.31
N PRO A 66 -12.04 -17.03 -9.44
CA PRO A 66 -11.04 -18.02 -9.85
C PRO A 66 -9.64 -17.46 -10.02
N MET A 67 -9.50 -16.15 -10.32
CA MET A 67 -8.22 -15.49 -10.50
C MET A 67 -7.41 -15.42 -9.20
N TRP A 68 -8.11 -15.33 -8.05
CA TRP A 68 -7.53 -15.29 -6.71
C TRP A 68 -7.98 -16.47 -5.86
N SER A 69 -7.89 -17.68 -6.40
CA SER A 69 -8.26 -18.91 -5.70
C SER A 69 -7.19 -20.00 -5.91
N PRO A 70 -6.67 -20.63 -4.86
CA PRO A 70 -6.95 -20.36 -3.43
C PRO A 70 -6.27 -19.09 -2.91
N TRP A 71 -6.85 -18.45 -1.92
CA TRP A 71 -6.37 -17.18 -1.39
C TRP A 71 -6.49 -17.09 0.13
N PRO A 72 -5.63 -16.34 0.84
CA PRO A 72 -5.78 -16.12 2.28
C PRO A 72 -6.89 -15.10 2.57
N TRP A 73 -7.21 -14.89 3.81
CA TRP A 73 -8.03 -13.77 4.25
C TRP A 73 -7.31 -12.47 3.93
N ASN A 74 -7.89 -11.65 3.06
CA ASN A 74 -7.22 -10.48 2.51
C ASN A 74 -8.13 -9.25 2.50
N PRO A 75 -8.29 -8.57 3.64
CA PRO A 75 -8.98 -7.29 3.70
C PRO A 75 -8.13 -6.20 3.04
N ILE A 76 -8.73 -5.44 2.14
CA ILE A 76 -8.11 -4.33 1.40
C ILE A 76 -8.93 -3.07 1.60
N GLN A 77 -8.23 -1.95 1.86
CA GLN A 77 -8.82 -0.67 2.22
C GLN A 77 -9.73 -0.09 1.15
N VAL A 78 -9.36 -0.13 -0.12
CA VAL A 78 -10.17 0.46 -1.21
C VAL A 78 -11.47 -0.29 -1.47
N GLY A 79 -11.46 -1.60 -1.29
CA GLY A 79 -12.57 -2.47 -1.66
C GLY A 79 -12.09 -3.79 -2.26
N ASP A 80 -12.87 -4.39 -3.17
CA ASP A 80 -12.59 -5.67 -3.80
C ASP A 80 -12.20 -5.56 -5.28
N TYR A 81 -11.84 -6.69 -5.88
CA TYR A 81 -11.41 -6.78 -7.29
C TYR A 81 -12.50 -6.34 -8.28
N ALA A 82 -13.77 -6.41 -7.88
CA ALA A 82 -14.91 -6.01 -8.70
C ALA A 82 -15.33 -4.55 -8.47
N CYS A 83 -14.49 -3.78 -7.77
CA CYS A 83 -14.72 -2.37 -7.43
C CYS A 83 -15.92 -2.13 -6.50
N ASN A 84 -16.33 -3.11 -5.71
CA ASN A 84 -17.20 -2.86 -4.56
C ASN A 84 -16.35 -2.21 -3.47
N ARG A 85 -16.82 -1.07 -2.99
CA ARG A 85 -15.98 -0.17 -2.18
C ARG A 85 -16.12 -0.43 -0.69
N ALA A 86 -15.05 -0.16 0.05
CA ALA A 86 -15.08 -0.13 1.50
C ALA A 86 -16.08 0.91 2.01
N GLN A 87 -16.75 0.59 3.11
CA GLN A 87 -17.69 1.49 3.77
C GLN A 87 -16.94 2.44 4.71
N ILE A 88 -17.05 3.74 4.48
CA ILE A 88 -16.58 4.75 5.43
C ILE A 88 -17.51 4.80 6.64
N LEU A 89 -16.93 4.63 7.83
CA LEU A 89 -17.64 4.74 9.11
C LEU A 89 -17.47 6.11 9.75
N ASP A 90 -16.28 6.70 9.59
CA ASP A 90 -15.95 8.00 10.16
C ASP A 90 -14.75 8.62 9.44
N TYR A 91 -14.68 9.93 9.40
CA TYR A 91 -13.53 10.66 8.87
C TYR A 91 -13.44 12.05 9.49
N LYS A 92 -12.22 12.58 9.61
CA LYS A 92 -11.99 13.90 10.19
C LYS A 92 -10.72 14.53 9.61
N LYS A 93 -10.82 15.82 9.30
CA LYS A 93 -9.67 16.66 8.97
C LYS A 93 -9.43 17.67 10.09
N THR A 94 -8.18 17.72 10.58
CA THR A 94 -7.78 18.65 11.64
C THR A 94 -6.39 19.20 11.31
N GLY A 95 -6.31 20.49 10.91
CA GLY A 95 -5.03 21.08 10.52
C GLY A 95 -4.31 20.30 9.44
N ASN A 96 -3.13 19.77 9.77
CA ASN A 96 -2.30 18.95 8.87
C ASN A 96 -2.52 17.44 9.03
N SER A 97 -3.65 17.03 9.59
CA SER A 97 -3.94 15.64 9.92
C SER A 97 -5.29 15.20 9.34
N LEU A 98 -5.32 13.98 8.79
CA LEU A 98 -6.52 13.29 8.32
C LEU A 98 -6.72 12.01 9.11
N TYR A 99 -7.97 11.72 9.45
CA TYR A 99 -8.40 10.46 10.07
C TYR A 99 -9.48 9.79 9.23
N ILE A 100 -9.39 8.49 9.07
CA ILE A 100 -10.39 7.67 8.36
C ILE A 100 -10.59 6.38 9.13
N LYS A 101 -11.85 5.96 9.20
CA LYS A 101 -12.28 4.66 9.69
C LYS A 101 -13.20 4.01 8.67
N CYS A 102 -12.92 2.78 8.28
CA CYS A 102 -13.72 2.05 7.30
C CYS A 102 -13.86 0.57 7.61
N VAL A 103 -14.86 -0.06 6.98
CA VAL A 103 -14.96 -1.51 6.85
C VAL A 103 -14.37 -1.88 5.50
N PRO A 104 -13.23 -2.60 5.44
CA PRO A 104 -12.64 -3.03 4.18
C PRO A 104 -13.43 -4.16 3.54
N MET A 105 -13.10 -4.49 2.29
CA MET A 105 -13.64 -5.64 1.58
C MET A 105 -12.61 -6.76 1.50
N LEU A 106 -13.05 -8.00 1.38
CA LEU A 106 -12.18 -9.11 0.97
C LEU A 106 -11.90 -8.98 -0.53
N TRP A 107 -10.64 -8.86 -0.90
CA TRP A 107 -10.25 -8.60 -2.28
C TRP A 107 -10.75 -9.64 -3.28
N ASP A 108 -10.64 -10.89 -2.93
CA ASP A 108 -10.96 -12.05 -3.75
C ASP A 108 -12.45 -12.41 -3.82
N MET A 109 -13.27 -11.79 -2.98
CA MET A 109 -14.70 -12.07 -2.85
C MET A 109 -15.50 -10.86 -3.31
N ALA A 110 -16.31 -11.01 -4.37
CA ALA A 110 -17.15 -9.90 -4.82
C ALA A 110 -18.23 -9.55 -3.77
N ASP A 111 -18.29 -8.26 -3.43
CA ASP A 111 -19.28 -7.68 -2.51
C ASP A 111 -19.32 -8.35 -1.12
N CYS A 112 -18.14 -8.69 -0.61
CA CYS A 112 -18.00 -9.34 0.70
C CYS A 112 -17.22 -8.43 1.66
N PRO A 113 -17.89 -7.69 2.55
CA PRO A 113 -17.20 -6.95 3.60
C PRO A 113 -16.33 -7.86 4.46
N ALA A 114 -15.12 -7.43 4.75
CA ALA A 114 -14.25 -8.15 5.67
C ALA A 114 -14.76 -7.99 7.11
N GLU A 115 -14.56 -9.02 7.91
CA GLU A 115 -14.86 -9.01 9.36
C GLU A 115 -13.75 -8.24 10.10
N ALA A 116 -13.63 -6.96 9.76
CA ALA A 116 -12.59 -6.09 10.28
C ALA A 116 -12.99 -4.61 10.20
N VAL A 117 -12.29 -3.81 10.98
CA VAL A 117 -12.32 -2.35 10.87
C VAL A 117 -10.91 -1.86 10.69
N MET A 118 -10.70 -0.98 9.71
CA MET A 118 -9.45 -0.27 9.49
C MET A 118 -9.56 1.16 9.95
N GLU A 119 -8.50 1.66 10.60
CA GLU A 119 -8.32 3.09 10.90
C GLU A 119 -6.99 3.55 10.30
N GLN A 120 -6.96 4.80 9.84
CA GLN A 120 -5.78 5.42 9.28
C GLN A 120 -5.68 6.87 9.72
N TRP A 121 -4.51 7.26 10.23
CA TRP A 121 -4.14 8.64 10.55
C TRP A 121 -3.02 9.08 9.63
N THR A 122 -3.22 10.15 8.90
CA THR A 122 -2.26 10.69 7.95
C THR A 122 -1.92 12.12 8.34
N THR A 123 -0.63 12.41 8.52
CA THR A 123 -0.13 13.76 8.79
C THR A 123 0.92 14.15 7.76
N LEU A 124 0.95 15.45 7.42
CA LEU A 124 1.88 16.02 6.46
C LEU A 124 2.80 17.03 7.16
N LYS A 125 4.12 16.81 7.02
CA LYS A 125 5.13 17.75 7.50
C LYS A 125 6.30 17.82 6.51
N GLY A 126 6.50 18.98 5.89
CA GLY A 126 7.45 19.10 4.80
C GLY A 126 7.12 18.10 3.67
N ASN A 127 8.10 17.36 3.22
CA ASN A 127 7.92 16.29 2.24
C ASN A 127 7.69 14.90 2.85
N VAL A 128 7.33 14.84 4.13
CA VAL A 128 7.07 13.59 4.85
C VAL A 128 5.58 13.40 5.08
N ILE A 129 5.06 12.29 4.57
CA ILE A 129 3.70 11.79 4.81
C ILE A 129 3.82 10.70 5.87
N LYS A 130 3.39 10.99 7.10
CA LYS A 130 3.36 10.01 8.18
C LYS A 130 1.99 9.34 8.21
N VAL A 131 1.98 8.03 8.03
CA VAL A 131 0.75 7.22 8.05
C VAL A 131 0.82 6.23 9.19
N ARG A 132 -0.20 6.21 10.03
CA ARG A 132 -0.42 5.18 11.04
C ARG A 132 -1.64 4.37 10.63
N ASN A 133 -1.46 3.05 10.54
CA ASN A 133 -2.51 2.11 10.21
C ASN A 133 -2.90 1.27 11.43
N LYS A 134 -4.18 0.93 11.53
CA LYS A 134 -4.70 0.01 12.53
C LYS A 134 -5.74 -0.90 11.90
N LEU A 135 -5.59 -2.19 12.11
CA LEU A 135 -6.58 -3.21 11.79
C LEU A 135 -7.14 -3.80 13.08
N VAL A 136 -8.45 -3.82 13.21
CA VAL A 136 -9.16 -4.56 14.25
C VAL A 136 -9.84 -5.74 13.58
N CYS A 137 -9.31 -6.93 13.77
CA CYS A 137 -9.91 -8.18 13.30
C CYS A 137 -11.09 -8.56 14.19
N GLN A 138 -12.26 -8.80 13.58
CA GLN A 138 -13.51 -9.15 14.26
C GLN A 138 -13.97 -10.57 13.89
N ARG A 139 -13.10 -11.36 13.26
CA ARG A 139 -13.42 -12.73 12.87
C ARG A 139 -13.59 -13.64 14.09
N THR A 140 -14.59 -14.51 14.03
CA THR A 140 -14.90 -15.49 15.07
C THR A 140 -14.86 -16.94 14.55
N ASP A 141 -14.69 -17.14 13.24
CA ASP A 141 -14.54 -18.45 12.62
C ASP A 141 -13.08 -18.90 12.54
N SER A 142 -12.86 -20.15 12.14
CA SER A 142 -11.55 -20.76 12.00
C SER A 142 -11.28 -21.32 10.59
N ILE A 143 -12.04 -20.88 9.58
CA ILE A 143 -11.97 -21.47 8.23
C ILE A 143 -10.61 -21.30 7.55
N TYR A 144 -9.90 -20.20 7.83
CA TYR A 144 -8.54 -19.99 7.31
C TYR A 144 -7.44 -20.63 8.17
N GLY A 145 -7.80 -21.38 9.22
CA GLY A 145 -6.87 -22.08 10.09
C GLY A 145 -6.05 -21.13 10.97
N GLU A 146 -4.96 -21.68 11.52
CA GLU A 146 -4.02 -20.91 12.34
C GLU A 146 -3.18 -19.95 11.48
N GLY A 147 -2.60 -18.95 12.16
CA GLY A 147 -1.77 -17.93 11.51
C GLY A 147 -0.56 -18.53 10.80
N VAL A 148 -0.37 -18.12 9.57
CA VAL A 148 0.82 -18.41 8.75
C VAL A 148 1.60 -17.10 8.60
N LYS A 149 2.93 -17.16 8.70
CA LYS A 149 3.78 -16.00 8.43
C LYS A 149 3.61 -15.57 6.98
N ARG A 150 3.20 -14.33 6.75
CA ARG A 150 2.99 -13.76 5.42
C ARG A 150 3.57 -12.36 5.34
N ASP A 151 4.02 -12.00 4.15
CA ASP A 151 4.31 -10.62 3.83
C ASP A 151 3.00 -9.81 3.83
N GLN A 152 3.08 -8.57 4.30
CA GLN A 152 1.95 -7.66 4.40
C GLN A 152 2.19 -6.45 3.52
N GLU A 153 1.13 -5.86 3.01
CA GLU A 153 1.19 -4.59 2.28
C GLU A 153 0.78 -3.43 3.22
N ILE A 154 1.75 -2.96 4.00
CA ILE A 154 1.55 -1.90 5.00
C ILE A 154 2.66 -0.85 4.87
N PRO A 155 2.53 0.05 3.86
CA PRO A 155 1.49 0.10 2.83
C PRO A 155 1.82 -0.70 1.57
N ALA A 156 0.80 -1.01 0.78
CA ALA A 156 0.96 -1.22 -0.65
C ALA A 156 1.27 0.13 -1.30
N VAL A 157 2.29 0.19 -2.17
CA VAL A 157 2.68 1.41 -2.88
C VAL A 157 2.96 1.07 -4.34
N TYR A 158 2.08 1.48 -5.22
CA TYR A 158 2.26 1.39 -6.66
C TYR A 158 2.46 2.79 -7.23
N LEU A 159 3.56 2.98 -7.94
CA LEU A 159 3.98 4.28 -8.46
C LEU A 159 3.93 4.31 -9.98
N ILE A 160 3.99 5.50 -10.56
CA ILE A 160 4.04 5.65 -12.03
C ILE A 160 5.33 5.08 -12.60
N SER A 161 5.30 4.63 -13.84
CA SER A 161 6.42 3.94 -14.50
C SER A 161 7.69 4.80 -14.64
N ALA A 162 7.58 6.11 -14.57
CA ALA A 162 8.75 7.01 -14.57
C ALA A 162 9.62 6.87 -13.32
N LEU A 163 9.04 6.42 -12.20
CA LEU A 163 9.76 6.14 -10.95
C LEU A 163 10.33 4.71 -11.00
N LYS A 164 11.38 4.52 -11.75
CA LYS A 164 11.95 3.20 -12.09
C LYS A 164 13.25 2.84 -11.39
N ASN A 165 13.90 3.83 -10.77
CA ASN A 165 15.21 3.63 -10.15
C ASN A 165 15.03 3.35 -8.66
N LEU A 166 15.41 2.15 -8.24
CA LEU A 166 15.27 1.68 -6.85
C LEU A 166 16.50 2.07 -6.03
N TYR A 167 16.25 2.56 -4.84
CA TYR A 167 17.27 2.86 -3.84
C TYR A 167 16.91 2.28 -2.48
N SER A 168 17.91 1.77 -1.79
CA SER A 168 17.88 1.44 -0.37
C SER A 168 19.32 1.42 0.16
N TYR A 169 19.50 1.23 1.45
CA TYR A 169 20.84 1.17 2.05
C TYR A 169 21.14 -0.24 2.56
N PHE A 170 22.25 -0.81 2.08
CA PHE A 170 22.71 -2.16 2.43
C PHE A 170 24.11 -2.16 3.10
N GLY A 171 24.60 -0.98 3.43
CA GLY A 171 25.93 -0.81 3.99
C GLY A 171 26.04 -1.14 5.48
N SER A 172 27.25 -1.07 6.00
CA SER A 172 27.58 -1.37 7.39
C SER A 172 27.47 -0.19 8.37
N ALA A 173 27.11 1.00 7.86
CA ALA A 173 27.00 2.22 8.65
C ALA A 173 25.59 2.84 8.55
N PRO A 174 24.54 2.14 9.04
CA PRO A 174 23.16 2.60 8.90
C PRO A 174 22.94 3.90 9.68
N PHE A 175 22.11 4.79 9.09
CA PHE A 175 21.72 6.10 9.66
C PHE A 175 22.89 7.03 9.98
N THR A 176 23.99 6.91 9.25
CA THR A 176 25.18 7.80 9.37
C THR A 176 25.33 8.76 8.19
N ASN A 177 24.33 8.86 7.35
CA ASN A 177 24.37 9.64 6.11
C ASN A 177 25.42 9.13 5.09
N ALA A 178 25.72 7.84 5.14
CA ALA A 178 26.60 7.19 4.20
C ALA A 178 26.01 7.19 2.78
N SER A 179 26.88 7.13 1.76
CA SER A 179 26.46 7.17 0.36
C SER A 179 25.58 5.98 -0.01
N VAL A 180 24.48 6.26 -0.71
CA VAL A 180 23.54 5.27 -1.21
C VAL A 180 23.81 5.01 -2.70
N ARG A 181 23.79 3.75 -3.09
CA ARG A 181 23.88 3.33 -4.49
C ARG A 181 22.53 2.87 -4.99
N GLN A 182 22.33 2.99 -6.31
CA GLN A 182 21.15 2.42 -6.94
C GLN A 182 21.12 0.89 -6.72
N THR A 183 19.97 0.40 -6.31
CA THR A 183 19.74 -1.02 -6.04
C THR A 183 19.24 -1.70 -7.31
N GLU A 184 19.76 -2.87 -7.61
CA GLU A 184 19.21 -3.69 -8.69
C GLU A 184 17.85 -4.24 -8.31
N VAL A 185 16.88 -4.11 -9.21
CA VAL A 185 15.55 -4.72 -9.02
C VAL A 185 15.68 -6.20 -9.33
N LYS A 186 15.54 -7.03 -8.31
CA LYS A 186 15.59 -8.49 -8.43
C LYS A 186 14.40 -8.99 -9.25
N GLN A 187 14.68 -9.87 -10.19
CA GLN A 187 13.65 -10.60 -10.91
C GLN A 187 13.33 -11.89 -10.15
N LEU A 188 12.21 -11.90 -9.46
CA LEU A 188 11.70 -13.11 -8.82
C LEU A 188 10.46 -13.62 -9.57
N ILE A 189 10.57 -14.85 -10.07
CA ILE A 189 9.43 -15.79 -10.20
C ILE A 189 8.59 -15.68 -11.47
N LEU A 190 8.39 -14.55 -12.11
CA LEU A 190 7.64 -14.51 -13.35
C LEU A 190 8.63 -14.41 -14.52
N ASN A 191 8.54 -15.34 -15.46
CA ASN A 191 9.21 -15.24 -16.77
C ASN A 191 8.59 -14.14 -17.63
N ASP A 192 8.11 -13.10 -17.00
CA ASP A 192 7.47 -11.96 -17.63
C ASP A 192 8.39 -10.75 -17.49
N PRO A 193 8.92 -10.19 -18.59
CA PRO A 193 9.79 -9.02 -18.54
C PRO A 193 9.09 -7.75 -18.08
N GLU A 194 7.77 -7.74 -18.01
CA GLU A 194 6.96 -6.58 -17.65
C GLU A 194 6.53 -6.61 -16.16
N HIS A 195 6.42 -7.82 -15.58
CA HIS A 195 5.94 -8.02 -14.22
C HIS A 195 6.96 -8.83 -13.41
N PHE A 196 7.75 -8.16 -12.61
CA PHE A 196 8.75 -8.80 -11.77
C PHE A 196 8.95 -8.04 -10.47
N TRP A 197 9.20 -8.77 -9.39
CA TRP A 197 9.57 -8.18 -8.10
C TRP A 197 10.53 -9.10 -7.35
N GLY A 198 11.20 -8.54 -6.36
CA GLY A 198 12.11 -9.25 -5.50
C GLY A 198 11.89 -8.95 -4.03
N ALA A 199 12.42 -9.86 -3.20
CA ALA A 199 12.47 -9.70 -1.76
C ALA A 199 13.85 -9.22 -1.34
N TYR A 200 13.89 -8.27 -0.41
CA TYR A 200 15.08 -7.66 0.16
C TYR A 200 15.02 -7.80 1.67
N ASP A 201 15.77 -8.77 2.21
CA ASP A 201 15.83 -9.09 3.63
C ASP A 201 17.06 -8.48 4.31
N ASP A 202 17.95 -7.88 3.53
CA ASP A 202 19.30 -7.49 3.91
C ASP A 202 19.53 -5.97 3.92
N ALA A 203 18.49 -5.17 3.72
CA ALA A 203 18.57 -3.72 3.87
C ALA A 203 18.93 -3.35 5.31
N SER A 204 20.00 -2.56 5.48
CA SER A 204 20.48 -2.14 6.80
C SER A 204 19.65 -0.98 7.37
N GLU A 205 18.90 -0.29 6.51
CA GLU A 205 17.93 0.76 6.86
C GLU A 205 16.54 0.34 6.39
N CYS A 206 15.52 0.61 7.21
CA CYS A 206 14.15 0.14 6.99
C CYS A 206 13.38 1.00 5.99
N TRP A 207 13.96 1.29 4.82
CA TRP A 207 13.31 2.05 3.76
C TRP A 207 13.69 1.56 2.36
N MET A 208 12.79 1.81 1.42
CA MET A 208 13.04 1.71 -0.02
C MET A 208 12.41 2.87 -0.74
N ALA A 209 13.02 3.31 -1.84
CA ALA A 209 12.51 4.39 -2.67
C ALA A 209 12.61 4.05 -4.15
N PHE A 210 11.55 4.42 -4.89
CA PHE A 210 11.61 4.51 -6.34
C PHE A 210 11.60 5.97 -6.77
N VAL A 211 12.55 6.33 -7.61
CA VAL A 211 12.73 7.70 -8.11
C VAL A 211 12.87 7.71 -9.63
N ASP A 212 12.61 8.86 -10.23
CA ASP A 212 12.88 9.11 -11.64
C ASP A 212 14.36 9.44 -11.89
N ASP A 213 14.70 9.75 -13.13
CA ASP A 213 16.09 10.05 -13.52
C ASP A 213 16.60 11.38 -12.94
N SER A 214 15.73 12.23 -12.39
CA SER A 214 16.09 13.42 -11.63
C SER A 214 16.20 13.19 -10.11
N LEU A 215 16.14 11.95 -9.67
CA LEU A 215 16.17 11.54 -8.26
C LEU A 215 14.99 12.07 -7.42
N TRP A 216 13.85 12.31 -8.07
CA TRP A 216 12.61 12.63 -7.41
C TRP A 216 11.64 11.45 -7.46
N GLY A 217 11.00 11.16 -6.34
CA GLY A 217 10.05 10.06 -6.28
C GLY A 217 9.48 9.84 -4.89
N VAL A 218 9.18 8.59 -4.57
CA VAL A 218 8.55 8.19 -3.31
C VAL A 218 9.40 7.16 -2.59
N GLY A 219 9.72 7.45 -1.33
CA GLY A 219 10.33 6.51 -0.41
C GLY A 219 9.33 6.04 0.64
N VAL A 220 9.44 4.78 1.04
CA VAL A 220 8.67 4.18 2.12
C VAL A 220 9.63 3.79 3.24
N TYR A 221 9.42 4.36 4.41
CA TYR A 221 10.13 4.01 5.64
C TYR A 221 9.19 3.34 6.62
N THR A 222 9.52 2.12 7.02
CA THR A 222 8.74 1.34 7.98
C THR A 222 9.66 0.83 9.09
N PRO A 223 9.68 1.46 10.28
CA PRO A 223 10.71 1.21 11.32
C PRO A 223 10.86 -0.24 11.77
N SER A 224 9.79 -1.02 11.67
CA SER A 224 9.77 -2.43 12.10
C SER A 224 9.91 -3.44 10.96
N ALA A 225 10.07 -2.96 9.73
CA ALA A 225 10.20 -3.86 8.59
C ALA A 225 11.55 -4.57 8.60
N THR A 226 11.49 -5.89 8.44
CA THR A 226 12.67 -6.76 8.26
C THR A 226 12.82 -7.23 6.83
N ARG A 227 11.84 -6.94 5.98
CA ARG A 227 11.75 -7.39 4.60
C ARG A 227 10.94 -6.41 3.77
N PHE A 228 11.41 -6.13 2.56
CA PHE A 228 10.70 -5.37 1.55
C PHE A 228 10.48 -6.21 0.30
N LEU A 229 9.34 -6.04 -0.33
CA LEU A 229 9.11 -6.47 -1.70
C LEU A 229 9.12 -5.24 -2.59
N ALA A 230 9.88 -5.27 -3.68
CA ALA A 230 9.93 -4.20 -4.65
C ALA A 230 10.13 -4.74 -6.05
N GLY A 231 9.53 -4.09 -7.04
CA GLY A 231 9.62 -4.53 -8.41
C GLY A 231 8.83 -3.67 -9.38
N ARG A 232 8.47 -4.30 -10.48
CA ARG A 232 7.67 -3.72 -11.55
C ARG A 232 6.43 -4.57 -11.79
N TYR A 233 5.30 -3.90 -11.87
CA TYR A 233 4.02 -4.56 -12.09
C TYR A 233 3.16 -3.77 -13.06
#